data_d9886e4aac3ac5af1a61898970aa2ea1
#
_entry.id   d9886e4aac3ac5af1a61898970aa2ea1
#
_cell.length_a   1.000
_cell.length_b   1.000
_cell.length_c   1.000
_cell.angle_alpha   90.00
_cell.angle_beta   90.00
_cell.angle_gamma   90.00
#
_symmetry.space_group_name_H-M   'P 1'
#
loop_
_entity.id
_entity.type
_entity.pdbx_description
1 polymer ?
#
loop_
_entity_poly.entity_id
_entity_poly.type
_entity_poly.pdbx_seq_one_letter_code
_entity_poly.pdbx_strand_id
1 'polypeptide(L)'
;MRNDIGAESHVPETAVRGMPQGEAGARRVLPETAVRGMPPLATNTAGERSPAASPGRKAGRRMSHMRRAADGGHFPHALPAQPTAVEAGGEGRVHGADTGHPASALSVTIAEIRELQAQRRFCIKSQSRCDRSVESFIARGFGYTTDMDAKARVAMFAKAAEFRRKVEKDGGGQSGTAQSGQRDSAPAIPLILLSAQSRRSWDAYRKQIEAQMRTLAKTLPVWPWADNVRGLGELGVAIIIGEAGDPANYPRVECLWKRLGLAVIDGERQQRKNGAEAAASHGFNPSRRAEIWTIGDSLFRSQWRGAKDDAPAHPLGPYGAAYAKRKAATEGREGWSLGRRDADARRVMTKALIEDFWKAWMSNT
;
A
#
# COMPACT_ATOMS: atom_id res chain seq x y z
N MET A 1 -6.74 4.87 -73.15
CA MET A 1 -8.17 4.69 -72.90
C MET A 1 -8.46 5.14 -71.50
N ARG A 2 -8.97 6.24 -71.45
CA ARG A 2 -9.88 7.02 -70.61
C ARG A 2 -10.86 6.12 -69.84
N ASN A 3 -11.01 6.40 -68.53
CA ASN A 3 -12.33 6.73 -67.99
C ASN A 3 -12.16 7.32 -66.58
N ASP A 4 -12.46 8.59 -66.47
CA ASP A 4 -12.85 9.38 -65.32
C ASP A 4 -14.20 8.88 -64.81
N ILE A 5 -14.38 8.77 -63.47
CA ILE A 5 -15.66 9.03 -62.81
C ILE A 5 -15.40 9.68 -61.48
N GLY A 6 -15.71 10.98 -61.39
CA GLY A 6 -15.81 11.70 -60.12
C GLY A 6 -17.08 11.31 -59.35
N ALA A 7 -16.99 11.39 -58.05
CA ALA A 7 -18.15 11.45 -57.16
C ALA A 7 -17.83 12.45 -56.02
N GLU A 8 -18.43 13.61 -56.16
CA GLU A 8 -18.58 14.64 -55.13
C GLU A 8 -19.50 14.08 -54.02
N SER A 9 -19.03 14.08 -52.79
CA SER A 9 -19.88 13.83 -51.63
C SER A 9 -20.12 15.12 -50.84
N HIS A 10 -21.34 15.56 -50.95
CA HIS A 10 -22.01 16.65 -50.26
C HIS A 10 -21.94 16.48 -48.75
N VAL A 11 -21.44 17.52 -48.04
CA VAL A 11 -21.53 17.67 -46.58
C VAL A 11 -22.73 18.57 -46.27
N PRO A 12 -23.69 18.17 -45.45
CA PRO A 12 -24.73 19.09 -45.02
C PRO A 12 -24.25 19.96 -43.84
N GLU A 13 -24.35 21.24 -44.07
CA GLU A 13 -24.26 22.35 -43.15
C GLU A 13 -25.40 22.27 -42.14
N THR A 14 -25.11 21.98 -40.86
CA THR A 14 -26.11 22.00 -39.77
C THR A 14 -26.03 23.30 -38.99
N ALA A 15 -27.13 24.03 -39.09
CA ALA A 15 -27.45 25.31 -38.51
C ALA A 15 -27.09 25.49 -37.04
N VAL A 16 -26.38 26.60 -36.76
CA VAL A 16 -26.22 27.22 -35.44
C VAL A 16 -27.58 27.78 -35.02
N ARG A 17 -28.19 27.18 -33.99
CA ARG A 17 -29.34 27.77 -33.28
C ARG A 17 -28.86 28.51 -32.04
N GLY A 18 -29.27 29.78 -32.01
CA GLY A 18 -28.94 30.78 -31.03
C GLY A 18 -29.30 30.39 -29.57
N MET A 19 -28.45 30.84 -28.67
CA MET A 19 -28.74 30.93 -27.24
C MET A 19 -29.58 32.17 -26.94
N PRO A 20 -30.61 32.08 -26.10
CA PRO A 20 -31.23 33.28 -25.52
C PRO A 20 -30.40 33.79 -24.35
N GLN A 21 -30.10 35.08 -24.39
CA GLN A 21 -29.70 35.88 -23.24
C GLN A 21 -30.97 36.25 -22.43
N GLY A 22 -30.88 36.16 -21.13
CA GLY A 22 -31.86 36.64 -20.16
C GLY A 22 -31.56 35.94 -18.82
N GLU A 23 -31.38 36.55 -17.81
CA GLU A 23 -31.76 37.66 -17.01
C GLU A 23 -31.00 37.58 -15.67
N ALA A 24 -30.49 38.71 -15.24
CA ALA A 24 -29.98 38.94 -13.88
C ALA A 24 -31.14 38.89 -12.90
N GLY A 25 -30.95 38.28 -11.73
CA GLY A 25 -31.88 38.55 -10.65
C GLY A 25 -31.97 37.49 -9.59
N ALA A 26 -31.66 37.94 -8.38
CA ALA A 26 -32.07 37.44 -7.07
C ALA A 26 -30.97 36.70 -6.27
N ARG A 27 -30.26 37.53 -5.48
CA ARG A 27 -29.64 37.11 -4.22
C ARG A 27 -30.70 36.49 -3.32
N ARG A 28 -30.65 35.19 -3.09
CA ARG A 28 -31.39 34.54 -2.00
C ARG A 28 -30.59 34.71 -0.72
N VAL A 29 -31.11 35.52 0.16
CA VAL A 29 -30.76 35.63 1.57
C VAL A 29 -31.19 34.32 2.25
N LEU A 30 -30.26 33.62 2.85
CA LEU A 30 -30.55 32.45 3.68
C LEU A 30 -31.02 32.96 5.08
N PRO A 31 -32.04 32.35 5.67
CA PRO A 31 -32.47 32.74 7.01
C PRO A 31 -31.50 32.20 8.08
N GLU A 32 -31.18 33.06 9.00
CA GLU A 32 -30.47 32.87 10.25
C GLU A 32 -31.24 31.87 11.11
N THR A 33 -30.74 30.60 11.21
CA THR A 33 -31.32 29.61 12.11
C THR A 33 -30.65 29.70 13.47
N ALA A 34 -31.50 30.03 14.43
CA ALA A 34 -31.28 30.20 15.85
C ALA A 34 -30.39 29.10 16.47
N VAL A 35 -29.35 29.57 17.17
CA VAL A 35 -28.56 28.80 18.14
C VAL A 35 -29.48 28.41 19.30
N ARG A 36 -29.90 27.17 19.39
CA ARG A 36 -30.53 26.58 20.58
C ARG A 36 -29.47 26.15 21.56
N GLY A 37 -29.60 26.70 22.78
CA GLY A 37 -28.69 26.54 23.91
C GLY A 37 -28.39 25.09 24.28
N MET A 38 -27.13 24.87 24.61
CA MET A 38 -26.67 23.68 25.36
C MET A 38 -27.03 23.88 26.84
N PRO A 39 -27.49 22.81 27.51
CA PRO A 39 -27.65 22.84 28.96
C PRO A 39 -26.27 22.77 29.67
N PRO A 40 -26.14 23.34 30.89
CA PRO A 40 -24.89 23.42 31.61
C PRO A 40 -24.45 22.03 32.13
N LEU A 41 -23.15 21.79 32.05
CA LEU A 41 -22.46 20.64 32.66
C LEU A 41 -22.60 20.70 34.19
N ALA A 42 -23.18 19.67 34.77
CA ALA A 42 -23.24 19.48 36.21
C ALA A 42 -21.83 19.23 36.76
N THR A 43 -21.46 20.13 37.68
CA THR A 43 -20.30 19.98 38.58
C THR A 43 -20.60 18.91 39.63
N ASN A 44 -19.88 17.79 39.63
CA ASN A 44 -19.87 16.88 40.77
C ASN A 44 -18.61 17.15 41.60
N THR A 45 -18.85 17.75 42.74
CA THR A 45 -17.92 17.97 43.84
C THR A 45 -17.80 16.70 44.72
N ALA A 46 -16.56 16.44 45.11
CA ALA A 46 -16.09 15.82 46.36
C ALA A 46 -16.54 14.43 46.76
N GLY A 47 -15.56 13.59 46.94
CA GLY A 47 -15.63 12.32 47.63
C GLY A 47 -14.22 11.77 47.92
N GLU A 48 -13.59 12.35 48.95
CA GLU A 48 -12.35 11.85 49.61
C GLU A 48 -12.47 10.38 49.99
N ARG A 49 -11.47 9.60 49.70
CA ARG A 49 -10.91 8.51 50.58
C ARG A 49 -9.60 7.96 50.00
N SER A 50 -8.50 8.38 50.61
CA SER A 50 -7.30 7.52 50.85
C SER A 50 -7.51 6.80 52.18
N PRO A 51 -6.68 5.84 52.58
CA PRO A 51 -5.42 5.33 52.04
C PRO A 51 -5.27 3.78 52.10
N ALA A 52 -4.28 3.19 51.43
CA ALA A 52 -3.48 2.11 52.01
C ALA A 52 -2.17 1.91 51.25
N ALA A 53 -1.10 2.18 51.92
CA ALA A 53 0.26 1.88 51.49
C ALA A 53 0.55 0.39 51.62
N SER A 54 1.39 -0.18 50.78
CA SER A 54 2.36 -1.19 51.11
C SER A 54 3.43 -1.41 50.04
N PRO A 55 4.62 -1.87 50.41
CA PRO A 55 5.88 -1.39 49.85
C PRO A 55 6.65 -2.38 48.99
N GLY A 56 7.52 -1.84 48.15
CA GLY A 56 8.84 -2.41 47.95
C GLY A 56 9.00 -3.56 46.94
N ARG A 57 9.63 -3.22 45.80
CA ARG A 57 10.84 -3.95 45.36
C ARG A 57 11.60 -3.12 44.33
N LYS A 58 12.73 -2.62 44.77
CA LYS A 58 13.79 -2.08 43.93
C LYS A 58 14.47 -3.24 43.19
N ALA A 59 14.59 -3.15 41.89
CA ALA A 59 15.64 -3.86 41.18
C ALA A 59 16.24 -2.88 40.17
N GLY A 60 17.39 -2.34 40.57
CA GLY A 60 18.22 -1.50 39.72
C GLY A 60 18.78 -2.29 38.56
N ARG A 61 18.67 -1.75 37.35
CA ARG A 61 19.41 -2.21 36.20
C ARG A 61 20.39 -1.12 35.79
N ARG A 62 21.67 -1.38 36.09
CA ARG A 62 22.83 -0.58 35.70
C ARG A 62 22.82 -0.35 34.19
N MET A 63 22.84 0.91 33.76
CA MET A 63 23.27 1.31 32.45
C MET A 63 24.78 1.33 32.39
N SER A 64 25.38 0.45 31.62
CA SER A 64 26.76 0.53 31.19
C SER A 64 26.91 1.49 30.04
N HIS A 65 27.52 2.63 30.28
CA HIS A 65 28.01 3.56 29.26
C HIS A 65 29.13 2.88 28.47
N MET A 66 28.89 2.58 27.19
CA MET A 66 29.94 2.33 26.21
C MET A 66 30.20 3.60 25.43
N ARG A 67 31.28 4.31 25.77
CA ARG A 67 31.92 5.32 24.92
C ARG A 67 32.46 4.61 23.69
N ARG A 68 32.04 5.02 22.48
CA ARG A 68 32.72 4.68 21.24
C ARG A 68 33.55 5.86 20.80
N ALA A 69 34.83 5.60 20.69
CA ALA A 69 35.84 6.47 20.12
C ALA A 69 35.56 6.72 18.63
N ALA A 70 35.85 7.95 18.20
CA ALA A 70 35.89 8.34 16.80
C ALA A 70 37.17 7.79 16.19
N ASP A 71 37.05 6.89 15.21
CA ASP A 71 38.13 6.57 14.30
C ASP A 71 37.68 6.82 12.87
N GLY A 72 38.42 7.72 12.20
CA GLY A 72 38.29 8.05 10.81
C GLY A 72 38.67 6.86 9.93
N GLY A 73 37.72 6.31 9.21
CA GLY A 73 37.89 5.22 8.27
C GLY A 73 37.58 5.67 6.84
N HIS A 74 38.62 5.73 6.06
CA HIS A 74 38.68 5.90 4.62
C HIS A 74 37.74 4.91 3.91
N PHE A 75 36.84 5.40 3.05
CA PHE A 75 36.01 4.54 2.21
C PHE A 75 36.68 4.26 0.88
N PRO A 76 37.05 3.01 0.56
CA PRO A 76 37.37 2.64 -0.81
C PRO A 76 36.07 2.31 -1.56
N HIS A 77 35.88 2.96 -2.70
CA HIS A 77 34.89 2.59 -3.71
C HIS A 77 35.29 1.24 -4.34
N ALA A 78 34.61 0.17 -3.90
CA ALA A 78 34.58 -1.09 -4.64
C ALA A 78 33.12 -1.51 -4.81
N LEU A 79 32.74 -1.75 -6.06
CA LEU A 79 31.46 -2.39 -6.40
C LEU A 79 31.39 -3.75 -5.72
N PRO A 80 30.25 -4.14 -5.15
CA PRO A 80 30.14 -5.45 -4.52
C PRO A 80 30.23 -6.55 -5.58
N ALA A 81 31.21 -7.43 -5.38
CA ALA A 81 31.33 -8.69 -6.09
C ALA A 81 30.06 -9.54 -5.83
N GLN A 82 29.68 -10.31 -6.82
CA GLN A 82 28.57 -11.27 -6.72
C GLN A 82 28.80 -12.20 -5.52
N PRO A 83 27.76 -12.55 -4.75
CA PRO A 83 27.91 -13.48 -3.64
C PRO A 83 28.22 -14.88 -4.18
N THR A 84 29.43 -15.37 -3.88
CA THR A 84 29.76 -16.78 -3.95
C THR A 84 28.94 -17.52 -2.89
N ALA A 85 28.45 -18.69 -3.25
CA ALA A 85 27.70 -19.60 -2.37
C ALA A 85 28.48 -19.86 -1.08
N VAL A 86 27.93 -19.46 0.06
CA VAL A 86 28.40 -19.86 1.38
C VAL A 86 27.69 -21.15 1.73
N GLU A 87 28.45 -22.22 1.80
CA GLU A 87 28.03 -23.50 2.35
C GLU A 87 27.68 -23.30 3.85
N ALA A 88 26.39 -23.36 4.17
CA ALA A 88 25.95 -23.55 5.55
C ALA A 88 25.65 -25.04 5.73
N GLY A 89 26.56 -25.74 6.40
CA GLY A 89 26.35 -27.11 6.85
C GLY A 89 25.19 -27.14 7.85
N GLY A 90 24.15 -27.87 7.50
CA GLY A 90 23.03 -28.24 8.34
C GLY A 90 22.52 -29.58 7.86
N GLU A 91 22.90 -30.66 8.53
CA GLU A 91 22.43 -32.01 8.29
C GLU A 91 20.92 -32.08 8.49
N GLY A 92 20.16 -32.04 7.44
CA GLY A 92 18.72 -32.23 7.39
C GLY A 92 18.35 -33.19 6.26
N ARG A 93 18.17 -34.45 6.60
CA ARG A 93 17.50 -35.53 5.92
C ARG A 93 17.25 -35.32 4.41
N VAL A 94 18.13 -35.90 3.60
CA VAL A 94 17.94 -36.09 2.17
C VAL A 94 16.78 -37.06 1.96
N HIS A 95 15.62 -36.56 1.57
CA HIS A 95 14.57 -37.35 0.96
C HIS A 95 14.58 -37.10 -0.53
N GLY A 96 14.83 -38.16 -1.26
CA GLY A 96 14.44 -38.30 -2.66
C GLY A 96 15.50 -37.77 -3.64
N ALA A 97 16.16 -38.67 -4.32
CA ALA A 97 16.89 -38.39 -5.53
C ALA A 97 16.05 -37.52 -6.46
N ASP A 98 16.57 -36.34 -6.76
CA ASP A 98 16.08 -35.46 -7.82
C ASP A 98 16.27 -36.20 -9.15
N THR A 99 15.23 -36.93 -9.54
CA THR A 99 15.15 -37.48 -10.91
C THR A 99 14.97 -36.25 -11.78
N GLY A 100 16.02 -35.81 -12.45
CA GLY A 100 16.11 -34.60 -13.27
C GLY A 100 15.08 -34.54 -14.39
N HIS A 101 13.82 -34.41 -14.03
CA HIS A 101 12.78 -34.03 -14.96
C HIS A 101 13.01 -32.56 -15.31
N PRO A 102 13.09 -32.21 -16.59
CA PRO A 102 13.17 -30.81 -17.00
C PRO A 102 12.03 -30.05 -16.37
N ALA A 103 12.37 -28.97 -15.63
CA ALA A 103 11.36 -28.10 -15.03
C ALA A 103 10.33 -27.72 -16.11
N SER A 104 9.05 -27.88 -15.82
CA SER A 104 8.00 -27.51 -16.78
C SER A 104 8.12 -26.03 -17.14
N ALA A 105 7.75 -25.64 -18.35
CA ALA A 105 7.77 -24.22 -18.76
C ALA A 105 7.01 -23.32 -17.77
N LEU A 106 5.96 -23.85 -17.16
CA LEU A 106 5.18 -23.15 -16.13
C LEU A 106 6.01 -22.94 -14.85
N SER A 107 6.75 -23.95 -14.38
CA SER A 107 7.58 -23.80 -13.17
C SER A 107 8.71 -22.81 -13.36
N VAL A 108 9.30 -22.72 -14.56
CA VAL A 108 10.30 -21.71 -14.93
C VAL A 108 9.67 -20.30 -14.89
N THR A 109 8.50 -20.13 -15.51
CA THR A 109 7.78 -18.83 -15.50
C THR A 109 7.45 -18.38 -14.08
N ILE A 110 6.97 -19.29 -13.22
CA ILE A 110 6.69 -18.98 -11.82
C ILE A 110 7.96 -18.56 -11.07
N ALA A 111 9.07 -19.27 -11.28
CA ALA A 111 10.35 -18.94 -10.66
C ALA A 111 10.83 -17.53 -11.08
N GLU A 112 10.74 -17.22 -12.36
CA GLU A 112 11.09 -15.90 -12.90
C GLU A 112 10.22 -14.78 -12.31
N ILE A 113 8.90 -14.97 -12.26
CA ILE A 113 7.98 -14.00 -11.63
C ILE A 113 8.32 -13.78 -10.14
N ARG A 114 8.68 -14.83 -9.41
CA ARG A 114 9.08 -14.72 -8.00
C ARG A 114 10.37 -13.91 -7.83
N GLU A 115 11.35 -14.11 -8.68
CA GLU A 115 12.60 -13.35 -8.67
C GLU A 115 12.33 -11.87 -9.02
N LEU A 116 11.57 -11.58 -10.06
CA LEU A 116 11.18 -10.23 -10.44
C LEU A 116 10.39 -9.52 -9.31
N GLN A 117 9.51 -10.23 -8.61
CA GLN A 117 8.79 -9.68 -7.45
C GLN A 117 9.75 -9.36 -6.29
N ALA A 118 10.77 -10.17 -6.05
CA ALA A 118 11.79 -9.90 -5.03
C ALA A 118 12.58 -8.62 -5.39
N GLN A 119 13.01 -8.48 -6.63
CA GLN A 119 13.70 -7.30 -7.15
C GLN A 119 12.80 -6.04 -7.08
N ARG A 120 11.52 -6.15 -7.51
CA ARG A 120 10.53 -5.08 -7.39
C ARG A 120 10.39 -4.60 -5.94
N ARG A 121 10.28 -5.51 -5.00
CA ARG A 121 10.21 -5.18 -3.56
C ARG A 121 11.48 -4.50 -3.05
N PHE A 122 12.64 -4.90 -3.55
CA PHE A 122 13.90 -4.24 -3.22
C PHE A 122 13.91 -2.79 -3.72
N CYS A 123 13.48 -2.53 -4.95
CA CYS A 123 13.33 -1.17 -5.50
C CYS A 123 12.41 -0.31 -4.62
N ILE A 124 11.21 -0.81 -4.28
CA ILE A 124 10.24 -0.10 -3.42
C ILE A 124 10.84 0.25 -2.05
N LYS A 125 11.59 -0.69 -1.45
CA LYS A 125 12.27 -0.44 -0.16
C LYS A 125 13.35 0.62 -0.30
N SER A 126 14.13 0.61 -1.38
CA SER A 126 15.19 1.59 -1.64
C SER A 126 14.60 2.98 -1.86
N GLN A 127 13.55 3.11 -2.66
CA GLN A 127 12.79 4.35 -2.82
C GLN A 127 12.28 4.89 -1.48
N SER A 128 11.65 4.03 -0.67
CA SER A 128 11.13 4.41 0.64
C SER A 128 12.23 4.81 1.64
N ARG A 129 13.44 4.27 1.51
CA ARG A 129 14.59 4.68 2.33
C ARG A 129 15.07 6.08 1.95
N CYS A 130 15.22 6.35 0.65
CA CYS A 130 15.57 7.68 0.15
C CYS A 130 14.58 8.72 0.67
N ASP A 131 13.28 8.48 0.47
CA ASP A 131 12.21 9.38 0.91
C ASP A 131 12.29 9.67 2.42
N ARG A 132 12.36 8.62 3.24
CA ARG A 132 12.39 8.76 4.71
C ARG A 132 13.64 9.44 5.22
N SER A 133 14.79 9.23 4.61
CA SER A 133 16.03 9.91 4.99
C SER A 133 15.90 11.41 4.80
N VAL A 134 15.40 11.83 3.64
CA VAL A 134 15.16 13.24 3.33
C VAL A 134 14.08 13.84 4.23
N GLU A 135 12.97 13.15 4.40
CA GLU A 135 11.89 13.60 5.28
C GLU A 135 12.36 13.76 6.73
N SER A 136 13.23 12.87 7.23
CA SER A 136 13.84 13.01 8.55
C SER A 136 14.73 14.24 8.65
N PHE A 137 15.48 14.56 7.60
CA PHE A 137 16.31 15.77 7.55
C PHE A 137 15.42 17.03 7.56
N ILE A 138 14.40 17.08 6.72
CA ILE A 138 13.45 18.19 6.64
C ILE A 138 12.71 18.37 7.97
N ALA A 139 12.25 17.28 8.59
CA ALA A 139 11.54 17.33 9.86
C ALA A 139 12.40 17.96 10.97
N ARG A 140 13.71 17.66 11.01
CA ARG A 140 14.63 18.32 11.95
C ARG A 140 14.76 19.81 11.70
N GLY A 141 14.82 20.22 10.43
CA GLY A 141 14.79 21.64 10.05
C GLY A 141 13.48 22.34 10.45
N PHE A 142 12.40 21.60 10.58
CA PHE A 142 11.12 22.12 11.08
C PHE A 142 11.00 22.07 12.61
N GLY A 143 12.05 21.67 13.33
CA GLY A 143 12.07 21.60 14.78
C GLY A 143 11.64 20.25 15.35
N TYR A 144 11.74 19.15 14.59
CA TYR A 144 11.50 17.82 15.14
C TYR A 144 12.52 17.48 16.23
N THR A 145 12.00 17.04 17.37
CA THR A 145 12.77 16.52 18.51
C THR A 145 12.25 15.13 18.91
N THR A 146 13.07 14.34 19.59
CA THR A 146 12.74 12.95 19.96
C THR A 146 11.74 12.83 21.12
N ASP A 147 11.56 13.90 21.88
CA ASP A 147 10.65 14.04 23.03
C ASP A 147 9.23 14.43 22.62
N MET A 148 9.01 14.80 21.36
CA MET A 148 7.66 15.08 20.85
C MET A 148 6.72 13.88 21.05
N ASP A 149 5.46 14.17 21.38
CA ASP A 149 4.42 13.14 21.43
C ASP A 149 4.19 12.46 20.05
N ALA A 150 3.55 11.29 20.07
CA ALA A 150 3.36 10.49 18.86
C ALA A 150 2.54 11.22 17.78
N LYS A 151 1.54 12.04 18.17
CA LYS A 151 0.68 12.78 17.25
C LYS A 151 1.45 13.93 16.60
N ALA A 152 2.20 14.70 17.38
CA ALA A 152 3.06 15.77 16.88
C ALA A 152 4.14 15.23 15.92
N ARG A 153 4.76 14.08 16.24
CA ARG A 153 5.71 13.40 15.34
C ARG A 153 5.08 13.06 13.99
N VAL A 154 3.92 12.43 14.00
CA VAL A 154 3.21 12.07 12.75
C VAL A 154 2.90 13.31 11.92
N ALA A 155 2.40 14.39 12.54
CA ALA A 155 2.10 15.65 11.86
C ALA A 155 3.37 16.29 11.28
N MET A 156 4.48 16.26 12.01
CA MET A 156 5.77 16.80 11.55
C MET A 156 6.31 16.07 10.32
N PHE A 157 6.29 14.72 10.34
CA PHE A 157 6.71 13.93 9.17
C PHE A 157 5.75 14.07 7.99
N ALA A 158 4.44 14.23 8.21
CA ALA A 158 3.49 14.54 7.15
C ALA A 158 3.80 15.89 6.47
N LYS A 159 4.12 16.93 7.24
CA LYS A 159 4.56 18.24 6.75
C LYS A 159 5.87 18.13 5.96
N ALA A 160 6.83 17.36 6.46
CA ALA A 160 8.10 17.13 5.77
C ALA A 160 7.91 16.40 4.42
N ALA A 161 7.04 15.39 4.38
CA ALA A 161 6.71 14.66 3.16
C ALA A 161 5.97 15.55 2.13
N GLU A 162 5.09 16.43 2.59
CA GLU A 162 4.41 17.39 1.74
C GLU A 162 5.39 18.39 1.13
N PHE A 163 6.27 18.97 1.94
CA PHE A 163 7.33 19.88 1.48
C PHE A 163 8.23 19.22 0.44
N ARG A 164 8.71 17.99 0.69
CA ARG A 164 9.51 17.22 -0.27
C ARG A 164 8.79 17.07 -1.61
N ARG A 165 7.53 16.62 -1.59
CA ARG A 165 6.73 16.44 -2.82
C ARG A 165 6.52 17.74 -3.58
N LYS A 166 6.33 18.86 -2.89
CA LYS A 166 6.20 20.18 -3.52
C LYS A 166 7.48 20.56 -4.23
N VAL A 167 8.63 20.46 -3.57
CA VAL A 167 9.95 20.78 -4.17
C VAL A 167 10.27 19.87 -5.37
N GLU A 168 9.96 18.56 -5.26
CA GLU A 168 10.15 17.62 -6.38
C GLU A 168 9.27 17.96 -7.58
N LYS A 169 8.04 18.39 -7.35
CA LYS A 169 7.09 18.79 -8.40
C LYS A 169 7.51 20.09 -9.08
N ASP A 170 7.95 21.08 -8.32
CA ASP A 170 8.32 22.41 -8.81
C ASP A 170 9.72 22.41 -9.46
N GLY A 171 10.43 21.25 -9.47
CA GLY A 171 11.74 21.11 -10.09
C GLY A 171 12.85 21.96 -9.45
N GLY A 172 12.60 22.48 -8.23
CA GLY A 172 13.53 23.39 -7.54
C GLY A 172 13.61 24.78 -8.16
N GLY A 173 12.85 25.05 -9.22
CA GLY A 173 12.78 26.36 -9.85
C GLY A 173 11.88 27.29 -9.05
N GLN A 174 12.50 28.33 -8.51
CA GLN A 174 11.89 29.55 -7.95
C GLN A 174 10.49 29.41 -7.33
N SER A 175 10.35 28.69 -6.25
CA SER A 175 9.32 29.04 -5.27
C SER A 175 9.82 30.29 -4.53
N GLY A 176 9.93 31.38 -5.29
CA GLY A 176 10.25 32.69 -4.78
C GLY A 176 9.03 33.29 -4.15
N THR A 177 8.79 32.96 -2.96
CA THR A 177 8.18 33.73 -1.86
C THR A 177 8.23 32.81 -0.65
N ALA A 178 9.40 32.67 -0.07
CA ALA A 178 9.54 32.15 1.27
C ALA A 178 8.75 33.09 2.19
N GLN A 179 7.52 32.73 2.51
CA GLN A 179 6.83 33.29 3.65
C GLN A 179 7.78 33.17 4.85
N SER A 180 7.88 34.19 5.65
CA SER A 180 8.90 34.48 6.66
C SER A 180 9.23 33.37 7.68
N GLY A 181 8.55 32.23 7.65
CA GLY A 181 8.82 31.06 8.49
C GLY A 181 9.53 29.89 7.78
N GLN A 182 9.87 29.99 6.48
CA GLN A 182 10.43 28.88 5.68
C GLN A 182 11.93 29.04 5.37
N ARG A 183 12.58 30.09 5.90
CA ARG A 183 14.03 30.36 5.66
C ARG A 183 14.92 29.22 6.14
N ASP A 184 14.54 28.51 7.21
CA ASP A 184 15.32 27.42 7.79
C ASP A 184 15.32 26.13 6.95
N SER A 185 14.41 26.03 5.97
CA SER A 185 14.31 24.85 5.09
C SER A 185 15.05 24.99 3.77
N ALA A 186 15.59 26.18 3.45
CA ALA A 186 16.32 26.43 2.22
C ALA A 186 17.50 25.46 2.00
N PRO A 187 18.28 25.07 3.03
CA PRO A 187 19.37 24.12 2.89
C PRO A 187 18.93 22.69 2.48
N ALA A 188 17.64 22.35 2.70
CA ALA A 188 17.13 21.03 2.36
C ALA A 188 16.85 20.86 0.85
N ILE A 189 16.66 21.91 0.09
CA ILE A 189 16.29 21.86 -1.32
C ILE A 189 17.31 21.07 -2.16
N PRO A 190 18.63 21.35 -2.11
CA PRO A 190 19.61 20.57 -2.87
C PRO A 190 19.59 19.08 -2.52
N LEU A 191 19.42 18.74 -1.24
CA LEU A 191 19.33 17.36 -0.77
C LEU A 191 18.07 16.65 -1.30
N ILE A 192 16.93 17.36 -1.36
CA ILE A 192 15.68 16.83 -1.92
C ILE A 192 15.87 16.51 -3.40
N LEU A 193 16.45 17.44 -4.16
CA LEU A 193 16.67 17.25 -5.61
C LEU A 193 17.65 16.11 -5.90
N LEU A 194 18.74 16.02 -5.14
CA LEU A 194 19.72 14.92 -5.25
C LEU A 194 19.07 13.57 -4.93
N SER A 195 18.26 13.52 -3.88
CA SER A 195 17.52 12.32 -3.51
C SER A 195 16.51 11.92 -4.58
N ALA A 196 15.78 12.89 -5.13
CA ALA A 196 14.84 12.66 -6.23
C ALA A 196 15.55 12.12 -7.48
N GLN A 197 16.74 12.64 -7.79
CA GLN A 197 17.58 12.15 -8.90
C GLN A 197 18.01 10.69 -8.65
N SER A 198 18.52 10.38 -7.47
CA SER A 198 18.91 9.01 -7.09
C SER A 198 17.73 8.04 -7.15
N ARG A 199 16.53 8.50 -6.77
CA ARG A 199 15.31 7.72 -6.82
C ARG A 199 14.87 7.39 -8.25
N ARG A 200 15.13 8.26 -9.24
CA ARG A 200 14.76 8.05 -10.65
C ARG A 200 15.30 6.73 -11.22
N SER A 201 16.52 6.35 -10.85
CA SER A 201 17.10 5.08 -11.28
C SER A 201 16.31 3.88 -10.75
N TRP A 202 15.91 3.93 -9.48
CA TRP A 202 15.05 2.90 -8.88
C TRP A 202 13.65 2.87 -9.50
N ASP A 203 13.07 4.04 -9.81
CA ASP A 203 11.77 4.16 -10.47
C ASP A 203 11.81 3.56 -11.89
N ALA A 204 12.86 3.85 -12.66
CA ALA A 204 13.04 3.32 -14.01
C ALA A 204 13.19 1.80 -13.99
N TYR A 205 14.06 1.27 -13.12
CA TYR A 205 14.29 -0.17 -12.99
C TYR A 205 13.02 -0.90 -12.51
N ARG A 206 12.30 -0.36 -11.53
CA ARG A 206 11.03 -0.92 -11.10
C ARG A 206 10.01 -0.98 -12.24
N LYS A 207 9.87 0.07 -13.04
CA LYS A 207 8.96 0.09 -14.21
C LYS A 207 9.33 -1.01 -15.21
N GLN A 208 10.62 -1.25 -15.43
CA GLN A 208 11.11 -2.29 -16.33
C GLN A 208 10.75 -3.68 -15.80
N ILE A 209 11.00 -3.96 -14.51
CA ILE A 209 10.59 -5.19 -13.83
C ILE A 209 9.09 -5.40 -13.93
N GLU A 210 8.28 -4.37 -13.62
CA GLU A 210 6.83 -4.46 -13.69
C GLU A 210 6.31 -4.71 -15.12
N ALA A 211 7.00 -4.21 -16.14
CA ALA A 211 6.66 -4.52 -17.54
C ALA A 211 6.92 -6.01 -17.86
N GLN A 212 8.05 -6.56 -17.45
CA GLN A 212 8.37 -7.99 -17.61
C GLN A 212 7.35 -8.85 -16.85
N MET A 213 7.04 -8.50 -15.60
CA MET A 213 6.04 -9.21 -14.80
C MET A 213 4.67 -9.24 -15.48
N ARG A 214 4.23 -8.14 -16.12
CA ARG A 214 2.97 -8.10 -16.87
C ARG A 214 2.99 -9.03 -18.09
N THR A 215 4.10 -9.08 -18.81
CA THR A 215 4.25 -9.98 -19.95
C THR A 215 4.14 -11.43 -19.51
N LEU A 216 4.87 -11.84 -18.48
CA LEU A 216 4.84 -13.18 -17.95
C LEU A 216 3.47 -13.57 -17.38
N ALA A 217 2.75 -12.63 -16.75
CA ALA A 217 1.41 -12.91 -16.23
C ALA A 217 0.43 -13.37 -17.31
N LYS A 218 0.58 -12.88 -18.54
CA LYS A 218 -0.28 -13.26 -19.66
C LYS A 218 -0.04 -14.68 -20.18
N THR A 219 1.10 -15.27 -19.85
CA THR A 219 1.41 -16.67 -20.24
C THR A 219 0.92 -17.68 -19.20
N LEU A 220 0.41 -17.22 -18.04
CA LEU A 220 -0.06 -18.10 -16.98
C LEU A 220 -1.44 -18.71 -17.31
N PRO A 221 -1.70 -19.96 -16.92
CA PRO A 221 -2.96 -20.63 -17.22
C PRO A 221 -4.20 -19.94 -16.64
N VAL A 222 -4.04 -19.15 -15.59
CA VAL A 222 -5.12 -18.37 -14.94
C VAL A 222 -5.46 -17.08 -15.69
N TRP A 223 -4.64 -16.67 -16.67
CA TRP A 223 -4.80 -15.36 -17.31
C TRP A 223 -6.16 -15.19 -18.02
N PRO A 224 -6.70 -16.16 -18.78
CA PRO A 224 -8.00 -16.00 -19.45
C PRO A 224 -9.14 -15.68 -18.48
N TRP A 225 -9.09 -16.19 -17.26
CA TRP A 225 -10.03 -15.82 -16.21
C TRP A 225 -9.71 -14.43 -15.62
N ALA A 226 -8.44 -14.16 -15.33
CA ALA A 226 -7.99 -12.93 -14.68
C ALA A 226 -8.25 -11.68 -15.51
N ASP A 227 -8.13 -11.75 -16.83
CA ASP A 227 -8.40 -10.66 -17.78
C ASP A 227 -9.85 -10.15 -17.69
N ASN A 228 -10.78 -11.02 -17.32
CA ASN A 228 -12.18 -10.66 -17.09
C ASN A 228 -12.45 -10.09 -15.68
N VAL A 229 -11.45 -10.07 -14.78
CA VAL A 229 -11.61 -9.56 -13.42
C VAL A 229 -11.26 -8.07 -13.37
N ARG A 230 -12.27 -7.24 -13.44
CA ARG A 230 -12.10 -5.78 -13.37
C ARG A 230 -11.38 -5.38 -12.07
N GLY A 231 -10.20 -4.78 -12.22
CA GLY A 231 -9.38 -4.26 -11.10
C GLY A 231 -8.25 -5.18 -10.65
N LEU A 232 -8.09 -6.37 -11.25
CA LEU A 232 -6.96 -7.25 -10.96
C LEU A 232 -5.74 -6.90 -11.82
N GLY A 233 -5.88 -6.88 -13.14
CA GLY A 233 -4.82 -6.58 -14.10
C GLY A 233 -3.61 -7.53 -14.04
N GLU A 234 -2.75 -7.46 -15.04
CA GLU A 234 -1.59 -8.34 -15.22
C GLU A 234 -0.61 -8.28 -14.04
N LEU A 235 -0.31 -7.07 -13.58
CA LEU A 235 0.61 -6.87 -12.45
C LEU A 235 0.06 -7.46 -11.17
N GLY A 236 -1.26 -7.38 -10.96
CA GLY A 236 -1.92 -8.00 -9.81
C GLY A 236 -1.76 -9.53 -9.81
N VAL A 237 -1.96 -10.17 -10.96
CA VAL A 237 -1.74 -11.61 -11.16
C VAL A 237 -0.27 -11.97 -10.86
N ALA A 238 0.67 -11.24 -11.45
CA ALA A 238 2.10 -11.48 -11.24
C ALA A 238 2.51 -11.30 -9.76
N ILE A 239 1.95 -10.32 -9.05
CA ILE A 239 2.21 -10.12 -7.61
C ILE A 239 1.66 -11.30 -6.80
N ILE A 240 0.46 -11.81 -7.09
CA ILE A 240 -0.10 -12.98 -6.40
C ILE A 240 0.83 -14.16 -6.56
N ILE A 241 1.24 -14.49 -7.78
CA ILE A 241 2.18 -15.59 -8.06
C ILE A 241 3.56 -15.34 -7.42
N GLY A 242 4.08 -14.12 -7.51
CA GLY A 242 5.36 -13.74 -6.90
C GLY A 242 5.40 -13.94 -5.38
N GLU A 243 4.27 -13.71 -4.70
CA GLU A 243 4.16 -13.85 -3.23
C GLU A 243 3.72 -15.25 -2.79
N ALA A 244 2.90 -15.92 -3.57
CA ALA A 244 2.40 -17.26 -3.28
C ALA A 244 3.37 -18.35 -3.77
N GLY A 245 3.93 -18.21 -4.95
CA GLY A 245 4.48 -19.29 -5.76
C GLY A 245 3.38 -19.98 -6.57
N ASP A 246 3.54 -21.25 -6.85
CA ASP A 246 2.55 -22.05 -7.56
C ASP A 246 1.32 -22.29 -6.67
N PRO A 247 0.12 -21.84 -7.09
CA PRO A 247 -1.12 -22.09 -6.37
C PRO A 247 -1.49 -23.57 -6.25
N ALA A 248 -1.03 -24.44 -7.14
CA ALA A 248 -1.27 -25.87 -7.08
C ALA A 248 -0.61 -26.55 -5.85
N ASN A 249 0.41 -25.92 -5.26
CA ASN A 249 1.06 -26.39 -4.03
C ASN A 249 0.21 -26.19 -2.76
N TYR A 250 -0.97 -25.59 -2.88
CA TYR A 250 -1.87 -25.37 -1.74
C TYR A 250 -3.08 -26.30 -1.83
N PRO A 251 -3.16 -27.33 -0.99
CA PRO A 251 -4.23 -28.34 -1.05
C PRO A 251 -5.63 -27.75 -0.76
N ARG A 252 -5.67 -26.60 -0.11
CA ARG A 252 -6.90 -25.85 0.20
C ARG A 252 -6.62 -24.36 0.14
N VAL A 253 -7.64 -23.59 -0.24
CA VAL A 253 -7.56 -22.14 -0.38
C VAL A 253 -7.19 -21.44 0.94
N GLU A 254 -7.54 -22.00 2.09
CA GLU A 254 -7.19 -21.47 3.41
C GLU A 254 -5.66 -21.42 3.61
N CYS A 255 -4.93 -22.38 3.06
CA CYS A 255 -3.47 -22.39 3.09
C CYS A 255 -2.90 -21.22 2.27
N LEU A 256 -3.50 -20.94 1.11
CA LEU A 256 -3.14 -19.79 0.28
C LEU A 256 -3.50 -18.47 0.99
N TRP A 257 -4.68 -18.36 1.61
CA TRP A 257 -5.01 -17.20 2.44
C TRP A 257 -4.01 -16.99 3.58
N LYS A 258 -3.60 -18.06 4.26
CA LYS A 258 -2.58 -17.98 5.32
C LYS A 258 -1.25 -17.49 4.75
N ARG A 259 -0.83 -18.01 3.60
CA ARG A 259 0.38 -17.58 2.90
C ARG A 259 0.34 -16.08 2.59
N LEU A 260 -0.80 -15.57 2.13
CA LEU A 260 -0.98 -14.18 1.71
C LEU A 260 -1.35 -13.21 2.85
N GLY A 261 -1.44 -13.70 4.08
CA GLY A 261 -1.73 -12.87 5.25
C GLY A 261 -3.20 -12.50 5.42
N LEU A 262 -4.12 -13.27 4.80
CA LEU A 262 -5.56 -13.02 4.83
C LEU A 262 -6.34 -13.92 5.79
N ALA A 263 -5.68 -14.92 6.39
CA ALA A 263 -6.34 -15.90 7.23
C ALA A 263 -6.91 -15.31 8.54
N VAL A 264 -7.81 -16.05 9.12
CA VAL A 264 -8.26 -15.92 10.51
C VAL A 264 -7.73 -17.14 11.23
N ILE A 265 -7.03 -16.95 12.34
CA ILE A 265 -6.40 -17.98 13.15
C ILE A 265 -6.94 -17.78 14.56
N ASP A 266 -7.55 -18.82 15.13
CA ASP A 266 -8.18 -18.81 16.46
C ASP A 266 -9.14 -17.62 16.68
N GLY A 267 -9.98 -17.34 15.67
CA GLY A 267 -10.94 -16.24 15.70
C GLY A 267 -10.36 -14.85 15.48
N GLU A 268 -9.04 -14.71 15.43
CA GLU A 268 -8.34 -13.45 15.17
C GLU A 268 -7.82 -13.36 13.74
N ARG A 269 -7.79 -12.14 13.20
CA ARG A 269 -7.11 -11.91 11.93
C ARG A 269 -5.62 -12.19 12.08
N GLN A 270 -5.02 -12.82 11.08
CA GLN A 270 -3.58 -13.04 11.04
C GLN A 270 -2.80 -11.73 11.24
N GLN A 271 -1.88 -11.71 12.20
CA GLN A 271 -1.10 -10.54 12.58
C GLN A 271 0.25 -10.95 13.13
N ARG A 272 1.16 -9.97 13.30
CA ARG A 272 2.45 -10.21 13.93
C ARG A 272 2.22 -10.60 15.40
N LYS A 273 2.81 -11.71 15.80
CA LYS A 273 2.84 -12.17 17.21
C LYS A 273 4.25 -12.08 17.75
N ASN A 274 4.37 -11.87 19.04
CA ASN A 274 5.63 -11.94 19.77
C ASN A 274 5.86 -13.40 20.20
N GLY A 275 7.14 -13.81 20.27
CA GLY A 275 7.53 -15.20 20.51
C GLY A 275 7.67 -16.02 19.23
N ALA A 276 8.68 -16.91 19.21
CA ALA A 276 9.04 -17.66 17.99
C ALA A 276 7.93 -18.62 17.56
N GLU A 277 7.35 -19.37 18.49
CA GLU A 277 6.30 -20.35 18.23
C GLU A 277 5.01 -19.69 17.74
N ALA A 278 4.52 -18.65 18.44
CA ALA A 278 3.33 -17.90 18.01
C ALA A 278 3.56 -17.19 16.68
N ALA A 279 4.75 -16.66 16.42
CA ALA A 279 5.11 -16.05 15.15
C ALA A 279 5.10 -17.09 14.02
N ALA A 280 5.64 -18.29 14.24
CA ALA A 280 5.65 -19.40 13.29
C ALA A 280 4.24 -19.91 13.02
N SER A 281 3.42 -20.12 14.06
CA SER A 281 2.01 -20.53 13.93
C SER A 281 1.20 -19.56 13.09
N HIS A 282 1.32 -18.25 13.34
CA HIS A 282 0.63 -17.24 12.54
C HIS A 282 1.24 -17.08 11.14
N GLY A 283 2.55 -17.27 10.94
CA GLY A 283 3.22 -17.15 9.65
C GLY A 283 3.01 -15.79 8.98
N PHE A 284 2.82 -14.71 9.77
CA PHE A 284 2.50 -13.39 9.25
C PHE A 284 3.70 -12.69 8.61
N ASN A 285 3.57 -12.31 7.35
CA ASN A 285 4.55 -11.49 6.65
C ASN A 285 3.94 -10.13 6.28
N PRO A 286 4.38 -9.03 6.93
CA PRO A 286 3.79 -7.71 6.72
C PRO A 286 3.99 -7.18 5.29
N SER A 287 5.13 -7.48 4.66
CA SER A 287 5.39 -7.03 3.29
C SER A 287 4.47 -7.72 2.30
N ARG A 288 4.28 -9.05 2.43
CA ARG A 288 3.37 -9.82 1.58
C ARG A 288 1.94 -9.35 1.75
N ARG A 289 1.51 -9.13 3.00
CA ARG A 289 0.18 -8.59 3.26
C ARG A 289 -0.03 -7.20 2.65
N ALA A 290 0.98 -6.34 2.66
CA ALA A 290 0.89 -5.01 2.05
C ALA A 290 0.68 -5.09 0.53
N GLU A 291 1.38 -6.00 -0.16
CA GLU A 291 1.18 -6.23 -1.59
C GLU A 291 -0.27 -6.69 -1.89
N ILE A 292 -0.76 -7.65 -1.15
CA ILE A 292 -2.13 -8.16 -1.31
C ILE A 292 -3.18 -7.10 -0.94
N TRP A 293 -2.89 -6.24 0.05
CA TRP A 293 -3.74 -5.10 0.37
C TRP A 293 -3.85 -4.12 -0.80
N THR A 294 -2.74 -3.86 -1.51
CA THR A 294 -2.73 -2.99 -2.69
C THR A 294 -3.61 -3.54 -3.82
N ILE A 295 -3.59 -4.86 -4.04
CA ILE A 295 -4.49 -5.53 -4.98
C ILE A 295 -5.95 -5.36 -4.55
N GLY A 296 -6.25 -5.60 -3.27
CA GLY A 296 -7.58 -5.40 -2.70
C GLY A 296 -8.10 -3.97 -2.83
N ASP A 297 -7.21 -2.98 -2.70
CA ASP A 297 -7.57 -1.57 -2.88
C ASP A 297 -7.87 -1.22 -4.36
N SER A 298 -7.09 -1.76 -5.31
CA SER A 298 -7.37 -1.65 -6.75
C SER A 298 -8.72 -2.27 -7.12
N LEU A 299 -8.97 -3.47 -6.60
CA LEU A 299 -10.23 -4.19 -6.77
C LEU A 299 -11.42 -3.39 -6.21
N PHE A 300 -11.27 -2.85 -5.00
CA PHE A 300 -12.29 -2.01 -4.36
C PHE A 300 -12.64 -0.79 -5.21
N ARG A 301 -11.65 -0.03 -5.65
CA ARG A 301 -11.88 1.15 -6.51
C ARG A 301 -12.58 0.82 -7.82
N SER A 302 -12.36 -0.38 -8.35
CA SER A 302 -12.93 -0.82 -9.61
C SER A 302 -14.33 -1.41 -9.48
N GLN A 303 -14.66 -2.00 -8.33
CA GLN A 303 -15.88 -2.77 -8.15
C GLN A 303 -16.85 -2.22 -7.10
N TRP A 304 -16.52 -1.09 -6.47
CA TRP A 304 -17.37 -0.42 -5.51
C TRP A 304 -17.52 1.05 -5.85
N ARG A 305 -18.73 1.54 -5.77
CA ARG A 305 -19.04 2.98 -5.86
C ARG A 305 -19.55 3.46 -4.50
N GLY A 306 -18.87 4.45 -3.91
CA GLY A 306 -19.37 5.15 -2.73
C GLY A 306 -20.61 5.98 -3.06
N ALA A 307 -21.37 6.33 -2.03
CA ALA A 307 -22.48 7.28 -2.19
C ALA A 307 -21.94 8.61 -2.72
N LYS A 308 -22.65 9.16 -3.68
CA LYS A 308 -22.32 10.46 -4.28
C LYS A 308 -23.61 11.17 -4.66
N ASP A 309 -23.74 12.43 -4.26
CA ASP A 309 -24.96 13.23 -4.43
C ASP A 309 -26.17 12.44 -3.90
N ASP A 310 -27.19 12.22 -4.72
CA ASP A 310 -28.39 11.46 -4.36
C ASP A 310 -28.29 9.95 -4.63
N ALA A 311 -27.15 9.49 -5.21
CA ALA A 311 -26.96 8.08 -5.53
C ALA A 311 -26.40 7.28 -4.33
N PRO A 312 -27.09 6.21 -3.89
CA PRO A 312 -26.58 5.35 -2.82
C PRO A 312 -25.33 4.58 -3.24
N ALA A 313 -24.52 4.20 -2.25
CA ALA A 313 -23.37 3.34 -2.49
C ALA A 313 -23.81 1.97 -3.00
N HIS A 314 -23.14 1.45 -4.05
CA HIS A 314 -23.51 0.19 -4.68
C HIS A 314 -22.32 -0.59 -5.26
N PRO A 315 -22.43 -1.92 -5.40
CA PRO A 315 -21.43 -2.73 -6.06
C PRO A 315 -21.48 -2.58 -7.58
N LEU A 316 -20.31 -2.65 -8.23
CA LEU A 316 -20.13 -2.66 -9.68
C LEU A 316 -19.70 -4.03 -10.22
N GLY A 317 -19.60 -5.04 -9.34
CA GLY A 317 -19.19 -6.39 -9.70
C GLY A 317 -19.23 -7.33 -8.50
N PRO A 318 -18.92 -8.63 -8.69
CA PRO A 318 -19.12 -9.67 -7.68
C PRO A 318 -18.33 -9.43 -6.39
N TYR A 319 -17.11 -8.91 -6.49
CA TYR A 319 -16.29 -8.62 -5.32
C TYR A 319 -16.78 -7.38 -4.58
N GLY A 320 -17.30 -6.38 -5.30
CA GLY A 320 -18.02 -5.26 -4.70
C GLY A 320 -19.26 -5.70 -3.93
N ALA A 321 -20.00 -6.70 -4.43
CA ALA A 321 -21.12 -7.31 -3.73
C ALA A 321 -20.66 -8.07 -2.45
N ALA A 322 -19.56 -8.81 -2.51
CA ALA A 322 -18.96 -9.46 -1.33
C ALA A 322 -18.55 -8.44 -0.26
N TYR A 323 -17.97 -7.30 -0.66
CA TYR A 323 -17.67 -6.19 0.23
C TYR A 323 -18.93 -5.63 0.89
N ALA A 324 -19.99 -5.33 0.10
CA ALA A 324 -21.25 -4.79 0.59
C ALA A 324 -21.90 -5.73 1.60
N LYS A 325 -22.02 -7.02 1.25
CA LYS A 325 -22.56 -8.07 2.12
C LYS A 325 -21.84 -8.12 3.47
N ARG A 326 -20.49 -8.09 3.45
CA ARG A 326 -19.72 -8.14 4.68
C ARG A 326 -19.85 -6.87 5.51
N LYS A 327 -19.88 -5.71 4.87
CA LYS A 327 -20.07 -4.43 5.54
C LYS A 327 -21.42 -4.35 6.25
N ALA A 328 -22.50 -4.79 5.60
CA ALA A 328 -23.83 -4.91 6.20
C ALA A 328 -23.84 -5.91 7.37
N ALA A 329 -23.25 -7.09 7.20
CA ALA A 329 -23.17 -8.11 8.27
C ALA A 329 -22.39 -7.68 9.52
N THR A 330 -21.62 -6.60 9.43
CA THR A 330 -20.89 -6.02 10.57
C THR A 330 -21.51 -4.72 11.06
N GLU A 331 -22.69 -4.35 10.56
CA GLU A 331 -23.43 -3.18 11.01
C GLU A 331 -23.91 -3.40 12.46
N GLY A 332 -23.76 -2.36 13.28
CA GLY A 332 -24.10 -2.44 14.70
C GLY A 332 -23.18 -3.32 15.56
N ARG A 333 -22.10 -3.91 14.99
CA ARG A 333 -21.21 -4.75 15.78
C ARG A 333 -20.47 -3.91 16.83
N GLU A 334 -20.72 -4.22 18.10
CA GLU A 334 -20.15 -3.53 19.23
C GLU A 334 -18.63 -3.56 19.21
N GLY A 335 -17.99 -2.46 19.62
CA GLY A 335 -16.53 -2.28 19.65
C GLY A 335 -15.86 -2.18 18.26
N TRP A 336 -16.63 -2.10 17.17
CA TRP A 336 -16.09 -1.95 15.82
C TRP A 336 -16.30 -0.54 15.26
N SER A 337 -15.19 0.20 15.09
CA SER A 337 -15.24 1.47 14.39
C SER A 337 -15.60 1.28 12.90
N LEU A 338 -16.09 2.34 12.26
CA LEU A 338 -16.38 2.33 10.81
C LEU A 338 -15.15 1.91 9.98
N GLY A 339 -13.96 2.41 10.33
CA GLY A 339 -12.71 2.03 9.66
C GLY A 339 -12.35 0.55 9.84
N ARG A 340 -12.62 -0.03 11.02
CA ARG A 340 -12.41 -1.47 11.24
C ARG A 340 -13.37 -2.32 10.42
N ARG A 341 -14.64 -1.92 10.31
CA ARG A 341 -15.67 -2.56 9.47
C ARG A 341 -15.29 -2.51 8.00
N ASP A 342 -14.85 -1.35 7.50
CA ASP A 342 -14.38 -1.17 6.12
C ASP A 342 -13.18 -2.07 5.82
N ALA A 343 -12.16 -2.06 6.67
CA ALA A 343 -10.97 -2.89 6.50
C ALA A 343 -11.27 -4.40 6.53
N ASP A 344 -12.24 -4.84 7.36
CA ASP A 344 -12.66 -6.23 7.39
C ASP A 344 -13.44 -6.62 6.13
N ALA A 345 -14.34 -5.74 5.64
CA ALA A 345 -15.09 -5.97 4.42
C ALA A 345 -14.17 -6.06 3.19
N ARG A 346 -13.16 -5.18 3.09
CA ARG A 346 -12.12 -5.26 2.04
C ARG A 346 -11.30 -6.54 2.12
N ARG A 347 -10.98 -7.01 3.32
CA ARG A 347 -10.27 -8.29 3.51
C ARG A 347 -11.11 -9.47 3.01
N VAL A 348 -12.42 -9.49 3.31
CA VAL A 348 -13.33 -10.55 2.84
C VAL A 348 -13.49 -10.51 1.32
N MET A 349 -13.62 -9.33 0.74
CA MET A 349 -13.62 -9.12 -0.71
C MET A 349 -12.34 -9.70 -1.36
N THR A 350 -11.16 -9.38 -0.79
CA THR A 350 -9.88 -9.87 -1.31
C THR A 350 -9.75 -11.39 -1.15
N LYS A 351 -10.30 -11.97 -0.06
CA LYS A 351 -10.34 -13.43 0.10
C LYS A 351 -11.16 -14.10 -0.99
N ALA A 352 -12.32 -13.54 -1.35
CA ALA A 352 -13.14 -14.05 -2.43
C ALA A 352 -12.37 -14.02 -3.78
N LEU A 353 -11.66 -12.93 -4.08
CA LEU A 353 -10.80 -12.87 -5.26
C LEU A 353 -9.75 -14.00 -5.26
N ILE A 354 -9.04 -14.20 -4.14
CA ILE A 354 -7.97 -15.23 -4.05
C ILE A 354 -8.56 -16.64 -4.14
N GLU A 355 -9.77 -16.86 -3.65
CA GLU A 355 -10.48 -18.12 -3.78
C GLU A 355 -10.80 -18.43 -5.24
N ASP A 356 -11.38 -17.47 -5.96
CA ASP A 356 -11.72 -17.64 -7.36
C ASP A 356 -10.46 -17.77 -8.23
N PHE A 357 -9.38 -17.03 -7.89
CA PHE A 357 -8.07 -17.16 -8.51
C PHE A 357 -7.51 -18.59 -8.35
N TRP A 358 -7.58 -19.14 -7.15
CA TRP A 358 -7.12 -20.50 -6.87
C TRP A 358 -7.95 -21.55 -7.64
N LYS A 359 -9.29 -21.42 -7.65
CA LYS A 359 -10.17 -22.28 -8.42
C LYS A 359 -9.86 -22.22 -9.92
N ALA A 360 -9.72 -21.00 -10.46
CA ALA A 360 -9.39 -20.83 -11.87
C ALA A 360 -8.02 -21.40 -12.22
N TRP A 361 -7.03 -21.28 -11.32
CA TRP A 361 -5.72 -21.94 -11.50
C TRP A 361 -5.89 -23.44 -11.57
N MET A 362 -6.54 -24.08 -10.59
CA MET A 362 -6.72 -25.52 -10.50
C MET A 362 -7.55 -26.11 -11.66
N SER A 363 -8.39 -25.31 -12.30
CA SER A 363 -9.20 -25.74 -13.45
C SER A 363 -8.46 -25.65 -14.77
N ASN A 364 -7.35 -24.94 -14.85
CA ASN A 364 -6.59 -24.69 -16.09
C ASN A 364 -5.15 -25.27 -16.06
N THR A 365 -4.78 -25.94 -14.97
CA THR A 365 -3.51 -26.69 -14.82
C THR A 365 -3.78 -28.19 -14.68
#